data_b33cd4553bb2621a44a67872dc228c34
#
_entry.id   b33cd4553bb2621a44a67872dc228c34
#
_cell.length_a   1.000
_cell.length_b   1.000
_cell.length_c   1.000
_cell.angle_alpha   90.00
_cell.angle_beta   90.00
_cell.angle_gamma   90.00
#
_symmetry.space_group_name_H-M   'P 1'
#
loop_
_entity.id
_entity.type
_entity.pdbx_description
1 polymer ?
#
loop_
_entity_poly.entity_id
_entity_poly.type
_entity_poly.pdbx_seq_one_letter_code
_entity_poly.pdbx_strand_id
1 'polypeptide(L)'
;MVIPEYIVVHDGPIGDTSAQDYYVRYKDYIKNVASSEIYATWPEDTIRANVLAIMSFTLNRVYTEWYRNKGYDFTITSSTAYDHKWIHGRNIFESIDRIVDELFENYLSRPDVRQPILTQYCDGRQVQCRNRGWMTQWGSKALGDQGYSAIEILRSFYGNDMYINVAEAVSGIPASWPGYDLTIGVTGEKVQQIQEQLNAIAKAYPAIPSVTCLLYTSDAADE
;
A
#
# COMPACT_ATOMS: atom_id res chain seq x y z
N MET A 1 12.79 -4.43 -0.30
CA MET A 1 11.87 -3.28 -0.03
C MET A 1 11.10 -3.54 1.24
N VAL A 2 11.07 -2.59 2.15
CA VAL A 2 10.23 -2.63 3.36
C VAL A 2 9.14 -1.58 3.20
N ILE A 3 7.89 -1.97 3.38
CA ILE A 3 6.75 -1.04 3.38
C ILE A 3 6.71 -0.32 4.73
N PRO A 4 6.66 1.00 4.78
CA PRO A 4 6.58 1.74 6.04
C PRO A 4 5.20 1.56 6.70
N GLU A 5 5.15 1.55 8.02
CA GLU A 5 3.88 1.57 8.75
C GLU A 5 3.14 2.90 8.55
N TYR A 6 3.88 4.01 8.60
CA TYR A 6 3.37 5.37 8.45
C TYR A 6 4.16 6.13 7.38
N ILE A 7 3.48 7.06 6.75
CA ILE A 7 4.06 8.11 5.92
C ILE A 7 3.62 9.47 6.43
N VAL A 8 4.41 10.50 6.14
CA VAL A 8 4.07 11.87 6.50
C VAL A 8 3.53 12.56 5.26
N VAL A 9 2.28 12.99 5.32
CA VAL A 9 1.57 13.69 4.24
C VAL A 9 1.54 15.18 4.53
N HIS A 10 2.18 15.97 3.69
CA HIS A 10 2.08 17.43 3.71
C HIS A 10 0.80 17.86 2.98
N ASP A 11 -0.17 18.41 3.72
CA ASP A 11 -1.50 18.73 3.17
C ASP A 11 -1.52 20.08 2.45
N GLY A 12 -0.74 20.17 1.39
CA GLY A 12 -0.61 21.37 0.58
C GLY A 12 0.47 21.25 -0.49
N PRO A 13 0.73 22.33 -1.23
CA PRO A 13 1.84 22.40 -2.16
C PRO A 13 3.17 22.48 -1.42
N ILE A 14 4.23 21.95 -2.02
CA ILE A 14 5.56 21.76 -1.45
C ILE A 14 6.17 22.98 -0.72
N GLY A 15 5.83 24.19 -1.11
CA GLY A 15 6.36 25.45 -0.51
C GLY A 15 5.45 26.09 0.52
N ASP A 16 4.33 25.49 0.84
CA ASP A 16 3.38 26.04 1.82
C ASP A 16 3.78 25.66 3.24
N THR A 17 4.52 26.53 3.90
CA THR A 17 4.94 26.32 5.29
C THR A 17 3.83 26.42 6.32
N SER A 18 2.60 26.81 5.92
CA SER A 18 1.42 26.85 6.78
C SER A 18 0.59 25.56 6.69
N ALA A 19 0.86 24.72 5.70
CA ALA A 19 0.20 23.44 5.52
C ALA A 19 0.55 22.47 6.65
N GLN A 20 -0.42 21.67 7.06
CA GLN A 20 -0.24 20.70 8.14
C GLN A 20 0.35 19.40 7.62
N ASP A 21 1.26 18.81 8.41
CA ASP A 21 1.80 17.49 8.17
C ASP A 21 1.02 16.45 8.99
N TYR A 22 0.54 15.40 8.30
CA TYR A 22 -0.21 14.32 8.91
C TYR A 22 0.58 13.02 8.88
N TYR A 23 0.68 12.35 10.03
CA TYR A 23 1.17 10.97 10.12
C TYR A 23 0.02 10.02 9.78
N VAL A 24 0.12 9.37 8.64
CA VAL A 24 -0.95 8.51 8.10
C VAL A 24 -0.42 7.09 7.94
N ARG A 25 -1.16 6.08 8.37
CA ARG A 25 -0.81 4.69 8.07
C ARG A 25 -0.74 4.49 6.57
N TYR A 26 0.27 3.77 6.10
CA TYR A 26 0.48 3.56 4.67
C TYR A 26 -0.79 3.05 3.95
N LYS A 27 -1.44 2.02 4.50
CA LYS A 27 -2.68 1.47 3.93
C LYS A 27 -3.78 2.52 3.85
N ASP A 28 -3.98 3.29 4.91
CA ASP A 28 -5.02 4.31 4.99
C ASP A 28 -4.76 5.45 3.99
N TYR A 29 -3.48 5.79 3.76
CA TYR A 29 -3.09 6.72 2.72
C TYR A 29 -3.49 6.20 1.33
N ILE A 30 -3.12 4.97 0.99
CA ILE A 30 -3.45 4.36 -0.32
C ILE A 30 -4.96 4.29 -0.54
N LYS A 31 -5.72 3.86 0.48
CA LYS A 31 -7.20 3.81 0.45
C LYS A 31 -7.80 5.18 0.18
N ASN A 32 -7.29 6.21 0.86
CA ASN A 32 -7.73 7.60 0.71
C ASN A 32 -7.46 8.12 -0.72
N VAL A 33 -6.23 8.00 -1.19
CA VAL A 33 -5.84 8.44 -2.54
C VAL A 33 -6.66 7.72 -3.60
N ALA A 34 -6.76 6.40 -3.56
CA ALA A 34 -7.54 5.65 -4.53
C ALA A 34 -9.02 6.06 -4.51
N SER A 35 -9.62 6.27 -3.33
CA SER A 35 -11.00 6.75 -3.21
C SER A 35 -11.17 8.20 -3.67
N SER A 36 -10.10 8.98 -3.79
CA SER A 36 -10.12 10.38 -4.26
C SER A 36 -9.83 10.53 -5.75
N GLU A 37 -9.13 9.56 -6.34
CA GLU A 37 -8.60 9.63 -7.71
C GLU A 37 -9.43 8.84 -8.72
N ILE A 38 -10.00 7.69 -8.32
CA ILE A 38 -10.71 6.78 -9.23
C ILE A 38 -12.11 6.45 -8.72
N TYR A 39 -12.93 5.87 -9.60
CA TYR A 39 -14.31 5.49 -9.25
C TYR A 39 -14.36 4.05 -8.75
N ALA A 40 -15.02 3.86 -7.61
CA ALA A 40 -15.22 2.55 -6.99
C ALA A 40 -16.11 1.59 -7.82
N THR A 41 -16.77 2.12 -8.86
CA THR A 41 -17.65 1.37 -9.79
C THR A 41 -16.93 0.95 -11.08
N TRP A 42 -15.64 1.23 -11.21
CA TRP A 42 -14.88 0.78 -12.37
C TRP A 42 -14.64 -0.74 -12.32
N PRO A 43 -14.29 -1.36 -13.47
CA PRO A 43 -13.90 -2.78 -13.47
C PRO A 43 -12.83 -3.08 -12.41
N GLU A 44 -12.92 -4.22 -11.76
CA GLU A 44 -12.02 -4.58 -10.65
C GLU A 44 -10.55 -4.55 -11.07
N ASP A 45 -10.21 -5.08 -12.24
CA ASP A 45 -8.84 -5.04 -12.75
C ASP A 45 -8.34 -3.61 -13.04
N THR A 46 -9.23 -2.71 -13.41
CA THR A 46 -8.90 -1.27 -13.52
C THR A 46 -8.57 -0.68 -12.15
N ILE A 47 -9.39 -0.98 -11.13
CA ILE A 47 -9.13 -0.50 -9.77
C ILE A 47 -7.80 -1.07 -9.26
N ARG A 48 -7.55 -2.38 -9.43
CA ARG A 48 -6.30 -3.04 -9.08
C ARG A 48 -5.09 -2.40 -9.75
N ALA A 49 -5.16 -2.12 -11.05
CA ALA A 49 -4.08 -1.47 -11.78
C ALA A 49 -3.76 -0.06 -11.23
N ASN A 50 -4.79 0.74 -10.98
CA ASN A 50 -4.61 2.08 -10.42
C ASN A 50 -4.09 2.03 -8.97
N VAL A 51 -4.58 1.13 -8.12
CA VAL A 51 -4.09 0.93 -6.74
C VAL A 51 -2.61 0.55 -6.76
N LEU A 52 -2.20 -0.40 -7.60
CA LEU A 52 -0.78 -0.79 -7.75
C LEU A 52 0.09 0.37 -8.23
N ALA A 53 -0.42 1.22 -9.14
CA ALA A 53 0.30 2.41 -9.59
C ALA A 53 0.45 3.43 -8.44
N ILE A 54 -0.60 3.71 -7.68
CA ILE A 54 -0.56 4.60 -6.51
C ILE A 54 0.45 4.09 -5.47
N MET A 55 0.43 2.78 -5.20
CA MET A 55 1.35 2.14 -4.25
C MET A 55 2.80 2.26 -4.69
N SER A 56 3.09 1.91 -5.94
CA SER A 56 4.45 2.01 -6.49
C SER A 56 4.99 3.44 -6.50
N PHE A 57 4.16 4.41 -6.87
CA PHE A 57 4.52 5.82 -6.80
C PHE A 57 4.87 6.23 -5.36
N THR A 58 4.00 5.91 -4.40
CA THR A 58 4.22 6.23 -2.99
C THR A 58 5.50 5.59 -2.46
N LEU A 59 5.69 4.30 -2.74
CA LEU A 59 6.89 3.58 -2.31
C LEU A 59 8.17 4.07 -3.01
N ASN A 60 8.08 4.58 -4.24
CA ASN A 60 9.20 5.26 -4.88
C ASN A 60 9.60 6.52 -4.11
N ARG A 61 8.63 7.34 -3.66
CA ARG A 61 8.88 8.53 -2.83
C ARG A 61 9.57 8.17 -1.50
N VAL A 62 9.10 7.08 -0.87
CA VAL A 62 9.72 6.53 0.36
C VAL A 62 11.15 6.05 0.08
N TYR A 63 11.32 5.20 -0.92
CA TYR A 63 12.61 4.56 -1.24
C TYR A 63 13.69 5.57 -1.60
N THR A 64 13.32 6.59 -2.38
CA THR A 64 14.25 7.63 -2.83
C THR A 64 14.42 8.77 -1.84
N GLU A 65 13.66 8.77 -0.75
CA GLU A 65 13.61 9.89 0.21
C GLU A 65 13.45 11.26 -0.49
N TRP A 66 12.60 11.28 -1.53
CA TRP A 66 12.53 12.36 -2.52
C TRP A 66 12.42 13.75 -1.93
N TYR A 67 11.60 13.93 -0.89
CA TYR A 67 11.43 15.22 -0.22
C TYR A 67 12.48 15.45 0.87
N ARG A 68 12.82 14.41 1.64
CA ARG A 68 13.83 14.50 2.70
C ARG A 68 15.20 14.89 2.16
N ASN A 69 15.58 14.35 1.00
CA ASN A 69 16.82 14.75 0.30
C ASN A 69 16.83 16.21 -0.20
N LYS A 70 15.67 16.89 -0.12
CA LYS A 70 15.53 18.33 -0.42
C LYS A 70 15.34 19.18 0.83
N GLY A 71 15.50 18.61 2.03
CA GLY A 71 15.39 19.30 3.30
C GLY A 71 13.97 19.45 3.85
N TYR A 72 13.01 18.66 3.35
CA TYR A 72 11.64 18.62 3.88
C TYR A 72 11.44 17.43 4.82
N ASP A 73 10.61 17.59 5.85
CA ASP A 73 10.36 16.56 6.87
C ASP A 73 9.17 15.64 6.56
N PHE A 74 8.59 15.74 5.35
CA PHE A 74 7.46 14.91 4.92
C PHE A 74 7.88 13.91 3.83
N THR A 75 7.03 12.90 3.63
CA THR A 75 7.22 11.83 2.63
C THR A 75 6.62 12.19 1.28
N ILE A 76 5.43 12.81 1.28
CA ILE A 76 4.61 13.04 0.10
C ILE A 76 3.68 14.23 0.34
N THR A 77 3.21 14.89 -0.73
CA THR A 77 2.25 15.98 -0.64
C THR A 77 0.83 15.55 -1.02
N SER A 78 -0.19 16.32 -0.62
CA SER A 78 -1.57 16.17 -1.10
C SER A 78 -1.81 16.90 -2.43
N SER A 79 -0.78 17.52 -3.00
CA SER A 79 -0.88 18.33 -4.21
C SER A 79 -0.76 17.48 -5.48
N THR A 80 -1.82 17.45 -6.29
CA THR A 80 -1.84 16.76 -7.60
C THR A 80 -0.87 17.35 -8.63
N ALA A 81 -0.26 18.49 -8.36
CA ALA A 81 0.80 19.05 -9.20
C ALA A 81 2.13 18.27 -9.06
N TYR A 82 2.32 17.57 -7.97
CA TYR A 82 3.55 16.85 -7.62
C TYR A 82 3.31 15.38 -7.33
N ASP A 83 2.23 15.06 -6.61
CA ASP A 83 1.95 13.72 -6.10
C ASP A 83 0.45 13.36 -6.30
N HIS A 84 -0.24 12.94 -5.25
CA HIS A 84 -1.58 12.37 -5.29
C HIS A 84 -2.63 13.31 -4.68
N LYS A 85 -3.88 13.11 -5.10
CA LYS A 85 -5.02 13.74 -4.44
C LYS A 85 -5.33 12.99 -3.14
N TRP A 86 -4.76 13.47 -2.04
CA TRP A 86 -5.14 13.03 -0.70
C TRP A 86 -6.08 14.06 -0.08
N ILE A 87 -7.11 13.63 0.66
CA ILE A 87 -8.10 14.52 1.28
C ILE A 87 -8.27 14.07 2.74
N HIS A 88 -7.93 14.94 3.70
CA HIS A 88 -8.13 14.65 5.11
C HIS A 88 -9.59 14.28 5.41
N GLY A 89 -9.83 13.18 6.14
CA GLY A 89 -11.18 12.73 6.51
C GLY A 89 -12.01 12.13 5.38
N ARG A 90 -11.41 11.77 4.24
CA ARG A 90 -12.11 11.13 3.11
C ARG A 90 -12.78 9.83 3.51
N ASN A 91 -14.04 9.65 3.12
CA ASN A 91 -14.71 8.36 3.19
C ASN A 91 -14.10 7.37 2.18
N ILE A 92 -13.82 6.16 2.64
CA ILE A 92 -13.24 5.09 1.82
C ILE A 92 -14.36 4.21 1.27
N PHE A 93 -14.29 3.88 -0.02
CA PHE A 93 -15.23 2.97 -0.66
C PHE A 93 -14.85 1.51 -0.37
N GLU A 94 -15.83 0.69 -0.06
CA GLU A 94 -15.65 -0.72 0.34
C GLU A 94 -14.86 -1.56 -0.69
N SER A 95 -15.15 -1.41 -1.98
CA SER A 95 -14.42 -2.11 -3.04
C SER A 95 -12.94 -1.73 -3.10
N ILE A 96 -12.61 -0.46 -2.87
CA ILE A 96 -11.25 0.05 -2.82
C ILE A 96 -10.56 -0.43 -1.55
N ASP A 97 -11.25 -0.38 -0.40
CA ASP A 97 -10.76 -0.86 0.88
C ASP A 97 -10.27 -2.30 0.79
N ARG A 98 -11.14 -3.19 0.27
CA ARG A 98 -10.83 -4.60 0.06
C ARG A 98 -9.62 -4.81 -0.87
N ILE A 99 -9.60 -4.13 -2.03
CA ILE A 99 -8.52 -4.29 -3.00
C ILE A 99 -7.17 -3.82 -2.44
N VAL A 100 -7.15 -2.72 -1.68
CA VAL A 100 -5.91 -2.25 -1.04
C VAL A 100 -5.44 -3.26 0.01
N ASP A 101 -6.35 -3.84 0.80
CA ASP A 101 -6.00 -4.86 1.79
C ASP A 101 -5.43 -6.14 1.16
N GLU A 102 -5.88 -6.49 -0.05
CA GLU A 102 -5.34 -7.63 -0.81
C GLU A 102 -3.95 -7.34 -1.41
N LEU A 103 -3.66 -6.09 -1.74
CA LEU A 103 -2.49 -5.72 -2.56
C LEU A 103 -1.38 -4.96 -1.82
N PHE A 104 -1.59 -4.51 -0.57
CA PHE A 104 -0.74 -3.51 0.08
C PHE A 104 0.75 -3.90 0.23
N GLU A 105 1.07 -5.16 0.08
CA GLU A 105 2.46 -5.65 0.08
C GLU A 105 3.11 -5.61 -1.31
N ASN A 106 2.35 -5.29 -2.35
CA ASN A 106 2.82 -5.32 -3.72
C ASN A 106 3.35 -3.95 -4.19
N TYR A 107 4.28 -3.99 -5.13
CA TYR A 107 4.77 -2.82 -5.84
C TYR A 107 5.27 -3.21 -7.23
N LEU A 108 5.40 -2.23 -8.11
CA LEU A 108 5.87 -2.45 -9.47
C LEU A 108 7.37 -2.18 -9.55
N SER A 109 8.10 -3.07 -10.18
CA SER A 109 9.54 -2.96 -10.40
C SER A 109 9.93 -3.49 -11.78
N ARG A 110 11.21 -3.31 -12.14
CA ARG A 110 11.82 -3.89 -13.34
C ARG A 110 12.76 -5.02 -12.94
N PRO A 111 13.10 -5.93 -13.85
CA PRO A 111 14.12 -6.96 -13.60
C PRO A 111 15.40 -6.32 -13.06
N ASP A 112 15.98 -6.97 -12.04
CA ASP A 112 17.24 -6.56 -11.40
C ASP A 112 17.25 -5.19 -10.73
N VAL A 113 16.10 -4.52 -10.64
CA VAL A 113 15.93 -3.22 -9.97
C VAL A 113 15.01 -3.37 -8.78
N ARG A 114 15.53 -3.16 -7.56
CA ARG A 114 14.72 -3.22 -6.32
C ARG A 114 13.88 -1.96 -6.08
N GLN A 115 14.25 -0.85 -6.71
CA GLN A 115 13.53 0.41 -6.57
C GLN A 115 12.14 0.30 -7.20
N PRO A 116 11.07 0.68 -6.49
CA PRO A 116 9.73 0.80 -7.08
C PRO A 116 9.73 1.78 -8.26
N ILE A 117 8.98 1.44 -9.30
CA ILE A 117 8.81 2.33 -10.45
C ILE A 117 8.08 3.60 -10.00
N LEU A 118 8.53 4.76 -10.46
CA LEU A 118 7.78 6.00 -10.33
C LEU A 118 6.62 5.99 -11.34
N THR A 119 5.51 5.41 -10.95
CA THR A 119 4.33 5.17 -11.77
C THR A 119 3.47 6.43 -11.87
N GLN A 120 3.92 7.40 -12.63
CA GLN A 120 3.18 8.63 -12.86
C GLN A 120 1.92 8.38 -13.73
N TYR A 121 0.87 9.13 -13.43
CA TYR A 121 -0.40 9.05 -14.12
C TYR A 121 -1.11 10.40 -14.20
N CYS A 122 -2.16 10.47 -14.99
CA CYS A 122 -3.06 11.62 -15.09
C CYS A 122 -4.49 11.17 -15.39
N ASP A 123 -5.44 12.09 -15.33
CA ASP A 123 -6.84 11.81 -15.68
C ASP A 123 -6.97 11.27 -17.12
N GLY A 124 -6.38 11.92 -18.11
CA GLY A 124 -6.42 11.54 -19.52
C GLY A 124 -7.67 11.97 -20.26
N ARG A 125 -8.64 12.63 -19.62
CA ARG A 125 -9.82 13.25 -20.23
C ARG A 125 -9.82 14.76 -20.07
N GLN A 126 -9.82 15.23 -18.84
CA GLN A 126 -9.82 16.66 -18.53
C GLN A 126 -8.41 17.24 -18.61
N VAL A 127 -7.43 16.46 -18.19
CA VAL A 127 -6.01 16.82 -18.20
C VAL A 127 -5.23 15.79 -19.00
N GLN A 128 -4.53 16.25 -20.04
CA GLN A 128 -3.61 15.42 -20.82
C GLN A 128 -2.34 15.16 -20.05
N CYS A 129 -1.84 13.93 -20.10
CA CYS A 129 -0.55 13.60 -19.49
C CYS A 129 0.58 14.40 -20.14
N ARG A 130 1.48 14.92 -19.31
CA ARG A 130 2.65 15.68 -19.75
C ARG A 130 3.64 14.85 -20.56
N ASN A 131 3.74 13.57 -20.24
CA ASN A 131 4.69 12.64 -20.86
C ASN A 131 3.97 11.40 -21.41
N ARG A 132 4.50 10.89 -22.52
CA ARG A 132 4.12 9.59 -23.07
C ARG A 132 4.55 8.51 -22.09
N GLY A 133 4.00 7.57 -21.70
CA GLY A 133 4.40 6.54 -20.71
C GLY A 133 3.87 6.81 -19.30
N TRP A 134 3.09 7.87 -19.12
CA TRP A 134 2.24 7.99 -17.95
C TRP A 134 0.93 7.25 -18.17
N MET A 135 0.43 6.57 -17.18
CA MET A 135 -0.87 5.93 -17.27
C MET A 135 -1.98 7.00 -17.30
N THR A 136 -2.92 6.87 -18.22
CA THR A 136 -4.15 7.64 -18.16
C THR A 136 -5.20 6.84 -17.39
N GLN A 137 -5.81 7.44 -16.36
CA GLN A 137 -6.82 6.76 -15.53
C GLN A 137 -8.00 6.29 -16.38
N TRP A 138 -8.52 7.14 -17.28
CA TRP A 138 -9.59 6.75 -18.20
C TRP A 138 -9.14 5.78 -19.31
N GLY A 139 -7.87 5.80 -19.69
CA GLY A 139 -7.29 4.79 -20.57
C GLY A 139 -7.23 3.42 -19.90
N SER A 140 -6.82 3.37 -18.63
CA SER A 140 -6.85 2.13 -17.85
C SER A 140 -8.28 1.56 -17.73
N LYS A 141 -9.27 2.44 -17.54
CA LYS A 141 -10.69 2.02 -17.56
C LYS A 141 -11.11 1.46 -18.91
N ALA A 142 -10.76 2.12 -20.00
CA ALA A 142 -11.10 1.64 -21.34
C ALA A 142 -10.51 0.25 -21.65
N LEU A 143 -9.31 -0.06 -21.15
CA LEU A 143 -8.71 -1.40 -21.24
C LEU A 143 -9.43 -2.41 -20.34
N GLY A 144 -9.77 -2.04 -19.10
CA GLY A 144 -10.54 -2.88 -18.19
C GLY A 144 -11.94 -3.21 -18.73
N ASP A 145 -12.61 -2.25 -19.37
CA ASP A 145 -13.91 -2.49 -20.05
C ASP A 145 -13.78 -3.51 -21.21
N GLN A 146 -12.58 -3.67 -21.77
CA GLN A 146 -12.26 -4.66 -22.80
C GLN A 146 -11.82 -6.01 -22.22
N GLY A 147 -11.79 -6.16 -20.89
CA GLY A 147 -11.41 -7.39 -20.20
C GLY A 147 -9.91 -7.59 -19.99
N TYR A 148 -9.10 -6.55 -20.13
CA TYR A 148 -7.68 -6.63 -19.80
C TYR A 148 -7.49 -6.80 -18.29
N SER A 149 -6.61 -7.70 -17.90
CA SER A 149 -6.18 -7.88 -16.51
C SER A 149 -5.37 -6.68 -16.00
N ALA A 150 -5.27 -6.54 -14.69
CA ALA A 150 -4.51 -5.45 -14.08
C ALA A 150 -3.05 -5.37 -14.57
N ILE A 151 -2.38 -6.53 -14.74
CA ILE A 151 -1.00 -6.57 -15.22
C ILE A 151 -0.88 -6.15 -16.69
N GLU A 152 -1.83 -6.53 -17.54
CA GLU A 152 -1.87 -6.13 -18.96
C GLU A 152 -2.13 -4.63 -19.08
N ILE A 153 -3.05 -4.09 -18.29
CA ILE A 153 -3.30 -2.64 -18.20
C ILE A 153 -2.01 -1.90 -17.84
N LEU A 154 -1.35 -2.31 -16.76
CA LEU A 154 -0.11 -1.67 -16.30
C LEU A 154 1.01 -1.75 -17.34
N ARG A 155 1.19 -2.91 -17.98
CA ARG A 155 2.20 -3.10 -19.02
C ARG A 155 1.96 -2.25 -20.26
N SER A 156 0.70 -1.98 -20.60
CA SER A 156 0.33 -1.10 -21.72
C SER A 156 0.86 0.34 -21.55
N PHE A 157 1.09 0.77 -20.30
CA PHE A 157 1.59 2.11 -20.00
C PHE A 157 3.07 2.13 -19.56
N TYR A 158 3.47 1.19 -18.71
CA TYR A 158 4.79 1.22 -18.06
C TYR A 158 5.82 0.26 -18.68
N GLY A 159 5.42 -0.49 -19.71
CA GLY A 159 6.31 -1.38 -20.46
C GLY A 159 6.19 -2.86 -20.08
N ASN A 160 6.51 -3.72 -21.05
CA ASN A 160 6.35 -5.17 -20.90
C ASN A 160 7.35 -5.81 -19.92
N ASP A 161 8.44 -5.14 -19.61
CA ASP A 161 9.46 -5.55 -18.65
C ASP A 161 9.07 -5.25 -17.19
N MET A 162 7.93 -4.58 -16.97
CA MET A 162 7.39 -4.33 -15.64
C MET A 162 6.73 -5.60 -15.07
N TYR A 163 6.95 -5.86 -13.79
CA TYR A 163 6.31 -6.93 -13.06
C TYR A 163 5.87 -6.48 -11.66
N ILE A 164 4.93 -7.24 -11.08
CA ILE A 164 4.46 -7.03 -9.71
C ILE A 164 5.40 -7.78 -8.77
N ASN A 165 5.99 -7.06 -7.84
CA ASN A 165 6.86 -7.62 -6.81
C ASN A 165 6.16 -7.58 -5.45
N VAL A 166 6.65 -8.35 -4.50
CA VAL A 166 6.17 -8.39 -3.12
C VAL A 166 7.25 -7.82 -2.21
N ALA A 167 6.87 -7.01 -1.24
CA ALA A 167 7.80 -6.47 -0.27
C ALA A 167 8.36 -7.57 0.65
N GLU A 168 9.59 -7.39 1.09
CA GLU A 168 10.28 -8.32 2.00
C GLU A 168 9.66 -8.28 3.40
N ALA A 169 9.15 -7.13 3.81
CA ALA A 169 8.52 -6.92 5.10
C ALA A 169 7.62 -5.68 5.10
N VAL A 170 6.72 -5.61 6.07
CA VAL A 170 5.92 -4.43 6.39
C VAL A 170 6.33 -3.97 7.79
N SER A 171 6.75 -2.71 7.90
CA SER A 171 7.16 -2.12 9.19
C SER A 171 5.97 -2.09 10.15
N GLY A 172 6.21 -2.36 11.42
CA GLY A 172 5.15 -2.41 12.44
C GLY A 172 4.29 -3.68 12.42
N ILE A 173 4.44 -4.54 11.40
CA ILE A 173 3.85 -5.88 11.40
C ILE A 173 4.96 -6.88 11.72
N PRO A 174 4.92 -7.53 12.86
CA PRO A 174 5.92 -8.54 13.19
C PRO A 174 5.84 -9.68 12.17
N ALA A 175 7.00 -10.17 11.71
CA ALA A 175 7.05 -11.34 10.83
C ALA A 175 6.32 -12.52 11.50
N SER A 176 5.36 -13.11 10.80
CA SER A 176 4.60 -14.25 11.33
C SER A 176 5.47 -15.49 11.45
N TRP A 177 6.40 -15.69 10.52
CA TRP A 177 7.34 -16.81 10.62
C TRP A 177 8.53 -16.46 11.54
N PRO A 178 8.80 -17.26 12.57
CA PRO A 178 9.85 -16.98 13.56
C PRO A 178 11.28 -17.29 13.06
N GLY A 179 11.46 -17.83 11.86
CA GLY A 179 12.75 -18.28 11.33
C GLY A 179 13.10 -19.74 11.65
N TYR A 180 12.18 -20.47 12.30
CA TYR A 180 12.30 -21.89 12.64
C TYR A 180 10.92 -22.56 12.68
N ASP A 181 10.90 -23.88 12.57
CA ASP A 181 9.65 -24.64 12.61
C ASP A 181 9.05 -24.65 14.01
N LEU A 182 7.75 -24.30 14.09
CA LEU A 182 7.00 -24.36 15.34
C LEU A 182 6.45 -25.78 15.54
N THR A 183 6.96 -26.46 16.54
CA THR A 183 6.52 -27.80 16.93
C THR A 183 5.89 -27.77 18.32
N ILE A 184 5.22 -28.86 18.70
CA ILE A 184 4.65 -29.00 20.05
C ILE A 184 5.78 -28.90 21.08
N GLY A 185 5.59 -28.02 22.08
CA GLY A 185 6.56 -27.76 23.15
C GLY A 185 7.47 -26.56 22.93
N VAL A 186 7.40 -25.89 21.75
CA VAL A 186 8.10 -24.61 21.55
C VAL A 186 7.37 -23.50 22.29
N THR A 187 8.12 -22.68 23.03
CA THR A 187 7.61 -21.54 23.82
C THR A 187 8.32 -20.24 23.43
N GLY A 188 7.74 -19.11 23.78
CA GLY A 188 8.34 -17.78 23.57
C GLY A 188 7.42 -16.77 22.91
N GLU A 189 7.85 -15.51 22.86
CA GLU A 189 7.08 -14.37 22.36
C GLU A 189 6.53 -14.58 20.95
N LYS A 190 7.27 -15.24 20.07
CA LYS A 190 6.82 -15.53 18.71
C LYS A 190 5.67 -16.54 18.66
N VAL A 191 5.67 -17.51 19.54
CA VAL A 191 4.58 -18.49 19.67
C VAL A 191 3.32 -17.77 20.15
N GLN A 192 3.45 -16.95 21.18
CA GLN A 192 2.34 -16.13 21.68
C GLN A 192 1.77 -15.23 20.60
N GLN A 193 2.61 -14.49 19.89
CA GLN A 193 2.19 -13.61 18.80
C GLN A 193 1.36 -14.36 17.74
N ILE A 194 1.80 -15.55 17.32
CA ILE A 194 1.06 -16.37 16.34
C ILE A 194 -0.27 -16.83 16.92
N GLN A 195 -0.31 -17.24 18.18
CA GLN A 195 -1.56 -17.61 18.84
C GLN A 195 -2.55 -16.44 18.92
N GLU A 196 -2.08 -15.24 19.25
CA GLU A 196 -2.90 -14.02 19.26
C GLU A 196 -3.44 -13.69 17.86
N GLN A 197 -2.62 -13.80 16.82
CA GLN A 197 -3.02 -13.60 15.44
C GLN A 197 -4.07 -14.63 15.00
N LEU A 198 -3.88 -15.92 15.33
CA LEU A 198 -4.86 -16.98 15.04
C LEU A 198 -6.18 -16.73 15.75
N ASN A 199 -6.15 -16.29 17.01
CA ASN A 199 -7.34 -15.95 17.76
C ASN A 199 -8.07 -14.71 17.19
N ALA A 200 -7.32 -13.72 16.68
CA ALA A 200 -7.92 -12.59 15.97
C ALA A 200 -8.63 -13.03 14.69
N ILE A 201 -8.04 -13.96 13.93
CA ILE A 201 -8.67 -14.56 12.74
C ILE A 201 -9.91 -15.36 13.14
N ALA A 202 -9.84 -16.19 14.19
CA ALA A 202 -10.96 -16.99 14.66
C ALA A 202 -12.19 -16.14 15.08
N LYS A 203 -11.97 -14.92 15.57
CA LYS A 203 -13.08 -13.98 15.87
C LYS A 203 -13.84 -13.56 14.61
N ALA A 204 -13.12 -13.36 13.50
CA ALA A 204 -13.72 -12.99 12.22
C ALA A 204 -14.30 -14.19 11.47
N TYR A 205 -13.78 -15.39 11.72
CA TYR A 205 -14.16 -16.63 11.06
C TYR A 205 -14.53 -17.71 12.09
N PRO A 206 -15.81 -17.78 12.55
CA PRO A 206 -16.23 -18.68 13.65
C PRO A 206 -16.01 -20.18 13.38
N ALA A 207 -15.79 -20.58 12.13
CA ALA A 207 -15.47 -21.96 11.77
C ALA A 207 -14.03 -22.36 12.16
N ILE A 208 -13.18 -21.40 12.49
CA ILE A 208 -11.80 -21.64 12.94
C ILE A 208 -11.81 -21.68 14.47
N PRO A 209 -11.41 -22.82 15.10
CA PRO A 209 -11.37 -22.91 16.56
C PRO A 209 -10.30 -21.95 17.12
N SER A 210 -10.62 -21.31 18.23
CA SER A 210 -9.65 -20.49 18.96
C SER A 210 -8.56 -21.35 19.60
N VAL A 211 -7.34 -20.83 19.62
CA VAL A 211 -6.21 -21.43 20.33
C VAL A 211 -6.36 -21.11 21.83
N THR A 212 -6.55 -22.13 22.65
CA THR A 212 -6.79 -21.99 24.10
C THR A 212 -5.49 -22.10 24.93
N CYS A 213 -4.45 -22.64 24.36
CA CYS A 213 -3.15 -22.77 25.02
C CYS A 213 -2.34 -21.49 24.78
N LEU A 214 -2.63 -20.45 25.50
CA LEU A 214 -1.72 -19.33 25.64
C LEU A 214 -0.63 -19.79 26.61
N LEU A 215 0.55 -20.10 26.10
CA LEU A 215 1.72 -20.36 26.91
C LEU A 215 2.23 -19.02 27.49
N TYR A 216 1.40 -18.43 28.31
CA TYR A 216 1.76 -17.36 29.19
C TYR A 216 1.83 -17.95 30.60
N THR A 217 2.97 -18.37 31.03
CA THR A 217 3.24 -18.38 32.46
C THR A 217 3.69 -16.96 32.81
N SER A 218 2.77 -16.19 33.29
CA SER A 218 3.09 -14.98 34.07
C SER A 218 3.72 -15.38 35.42
N ASP A 219 4.88 -15.98 35.36
CA ASP A 219 5.71 -16.24 36.56
C ASP A 219 6.80 -15.17 36.66
N ALA A 220 6.40 -13.91 36.52
CA ALA A 220 7.26 -12.76 36.80
C ALA A 220 6.51 -11.72 37.61
N ALA A 221 5.80 -12.17 38.64
CA ALA A 221 5.29 -11.28 39.68
C ALA A 221 5.11 -12.07 40.93
N ASP A 222 6.24 -12.43 41.57
CA ASP A 222 6.38 -12.66 43.01
C ASP A 222 7.84 -13.06 43.31
N GLU A 223 8.68 -12.03 43.44
CA GLU A 223 9.75 -11.96 44.47
C GLU A 223 10.27 -10.51 44.51
#